data_9b4113eef83897cd7bf509cf261c7dd7
#
_entry.id   9b4113eef83897cd7bf509cf261c7dd7
#
_cell.length_a   1.000
_cell.length_b   1.000
_cell.length_c   1.000
_cell.angle_alpha   90.00
_cell.angle_beta   90.00
_cell.angle_gamma   90.00
#
_symmetry.space_group_name_H-M   'P 1'
#
loop_
_entity.id
_entity.type
_entity.pdbx_description
1 polymer ?
#
loop_
_entity_poly.entity_id
_entity_poly.type
_entity_poly.pdbx_seq_one_letter_code
_entity_poly.pdbx_strand_id
1 'polypeptide(L)'
;MPFIQPGDKIGKMIFQAAKKQGTPIQQHDVIVVTHVVVSKSEGNVVNLDEVKPSEKALEIAKQTNKDPAMVEVILRETKEIVRIGQNSIITQTNSDIVCANAGVDRSNVSGDRNVVPLPKEPNSSASRIRKEIMHLSDAEVAVIVSDTHGRPFRMGEINIAVGYAGFKPIRDRRGEKDLFGYVLRIKQTAIADELASAAELVIGQANEGIPAAIVRGYNYTSDEEQTTQLMRAKEKDLFR
;
A
#
# COMPACT_ATOMS: atom_id res chain seq x y z
N MET A 1 -16.10 -9.61 1.56
CA MET A 1 -16.64 -8.62 0.58
C MET A 1 -16.90 -9.35 -0.74
N PRO A 2 -17.81 -8.89 -1.64
CA PRO A 2 -17.93 -9.44 -2.99
C PRO A 2 -16.67 -9.17 -3.83
N PHE A 3 -16.54 -9.83 -4.99
CA PHE A 3 -15.47 -9.54 -5.94
C PHE A 3 -15.55 -8.10 -6.46
N ILE A 4 -14.44 -7.40 -6.46
CA ILE A 4 -14.36 -5.99 -6.82
C ILE A 4 -14.36 -5.81 -8.33
N GLN A 5 -15.18 -4.87 -8.80
CA GLN A 5 -15.30 -4.45 -10.19
C GLN A 5 -14.86 -2.98 -10.36
N PRO A 6 -14.46 -2.56 -11.56
CA PRO A 6 -14.22 -1.15 -11.85
C PRO A 6 -15.44 -0.29 -11.51
N GLY A 7 -15.21 0.83 -10.81
CA GLY A 7 -16.27 1.74 -10.37
C GLY A 7 -16.87 1.43 -8.99
N ASP A 8 -16.52 0.31 -8.37
CA ASP A 8 -16.98 -0.02 -7.03
C ASP A 8 -16.50 1.00 -5.99
N LYS A 9 -17.41 1.36 -5.07
CA LYS A 9 -17.12 2.28 -3.96
C LYS A 9 -16.58 1.51 -2.77
N ILE A 10 -15.27 1.42 -2.66
CA ILE A 10 -14.57 0.59 -1.65
C ILE A 10 -14.96 1.00 -0.23
N GLY A 11 -15.04 2.29 0.08
CA GLY A 11 -15.44 2.76 1.41
C GLY A 11 -16.86 2.32 1.79
N LYS A 12 -17.81 2.38 0.84
CA LYS A 12 -19.18 1.88 1.05
C LYS A 12 -19.20 0.38 1.29
N MET A 13 -18.41 -0.38 0.52
CA MET A 13 -18.36 -1.84 0.66
C MET A 13 -17.76 -2.26 2.00
N ILE A 14 -16.71 -1.58 2.47
CA ILE A 14 -16.10 -1.80 3.79
C ILE A 14 -17.12 -1.49 4.89
N PHE A 15 -17.79 -0.33 4.83
CA PHE A 15 -18.83 0.05 5.79
C PHE A 15 -19.94 -1.00 5.90
N GLN A 16 -20.45 -1.48 4.75
CA GLN A 16 -21.50 -2.49 4.71
C GLN A 16 -21.02 -3.85 5.27
N ALA A 17 -19.79 -4.25 4.95
CA ALA A 17 -19.19 -5.48 5.45
C ALA A 17 -19.00 -5.43 6.97
N ALA A 18 -18.48 -4.34 7.51
CA ALA A 18 -18.30 -4.13 8.94
C ALA A 18 -19.65 -4.18 9.70
N LYS A 19 -20.68 -3.51 9.16
CA LYS A 19 -22.03 -3.56 9.74
C LYS A 19 -22.61 -4.98 9.72
N LYS A 20 -22.48 -5.70 8.61
CA LYS A 20 -22.98 -7.09 8.47
C LYS A 20 -22.26 -8.07 9.42
N GLN A 21 -20.97 -7.83 9.68
CA GLN A 21 -20.16 -8.65 10.58
C GLN A 21 -20.43 -8.37 12.07
N GLY A 22 -21.22 -7.34 12.41
CA GLY A 22 -21.45 -6.93 13.80
C GLY A 22 -20.31 -6.12 14.42
N THR A 23 -19.40 -5.60 13.60
CA THR A 23 -18.28 -4.75 14.02
C THR A 23 -18.39 -3.37 13.34
N PRO A 24 -19.42 -2.55 13.66
CA PRO A 24 -19.63 -1.27 13.03
C PRO A 24 -18.41 -0.37 13.23
N ILE A 25 -18.11 0.45 12.22
CA ILE A 25 -17.03 1.43 12.27
C ILE A 25 -17.29 2.45 13.37
N GLN A 26 -16.25 2.78 14.12
CA GLN A 26 -16.29 3.68 15.26
C GLN A 26 -15.30 4.83 15.10
N GLN A 27 -15.48 5.84 15.94
CA GLN A 27 -14.56 6.97 16.02
C GLN A 27 -13.14 6.51 16.27
N HIS A 28 -12.19 7.06 15.53
CA HIS A 28 -10.75 6.76 15.56
C HIS A 28 -10.35 5.34 15.13
N ASP A 29 -11.21 4.60 14.45
CA ASP A 29 -10.79 3.37 13.78
C ASP A 29 -9.77 3.67 12.68
N VAL A 30 -8.80 2.78 12.51
CA VAL A 30 -7.90 2.79 11.34
C VAL A 30 -8.32 1.66 10.41
N ILE A 31 -8.69 2.00 9.19
CA ILE A 31 -9.09 1.06 8.16
C ILE A 31 -7.87 0.77 7.28
N VAL A 32 -7.43 -0.47 7.25
CA VAL A 32 -6.37 -0.94 6.34
C VAL A 32 -7.02 -1.71 5.21
N VAL A 33 -6.71 -1.35 3.97
CA VAL A 33 -7.24 -1.98 2.76
C VAL A 33 -6.11 -2.30 1.79
N THR A 34 -6.14 -3.49 1.15
CA THR A 34 -5.11 -3.91 0.21
C THR A 34 -5.18 -3.09 -1.08
N HIS A 35 -4.01 -2.76 -1.66
CA HIS A 35 -3.94 -2.00 -2.92
C HIS A 35 -4.66 -2.70 -4.07
N VAL A 36 -4.66 -4.03 -4.11
CA VAL A 36 -5.26 -4.83 -5.20
C VAL A 36 -6.74 -4.49 -5.39
N VAL A 37 -7.53 -4.42 -4.30
CA VAL A 37 -8.96 -4.09 -4.43
C VAL A 37 -9.18 -2.62 -4.77
N VAL A 38 -8.32 -1.73 -4.30
CA VAL A 38 -8.35 -0.31 -4.64
C VAL A 38 -8.07 -0.13 -6.13
N SER A 39 -6.97 -0.67 -6.63
CA SER A 39 -6.59 -0.61 -8.05
C SER A 39 -7.63 -1.23 -8.98
N LYS A 40 -8.24 -2.38 -8.60
CA LYS A 40 -9.35 -2.98 -9.35
C LYS A 40 -10.54 -2.04 -9.45
N SER A 41 -10.93 -1.42 -8.34
CA SER A 41 -12.07 -0.48 -8.33
C SER A 41 -11.80 0.77 -9.19
N GLU A 42 -10.53 1.14 -9.35
CA GLU A 42 -10.10 2.24 -10.22
C GLU A 42 -9.93 1.82 -11.69
N GLY A 43 -10.18 0.54 -12.01
CA GLY A 43 -10.02 0.00 -13.38
C GLY A 43 -8.56 -0.19 -13.79
N ASN A 44 -7.63 -0.23 -12.82
CA ASN A 44 -6.19 -0.35 -13.07
C ASN A 44 -5.77 -1.82 -13.21
N VAL A 45 -6.50 -2.59 -14.02
CA VAL A 45 -6.16 -3.98 -14.39
C VAL A 45 -5.57 -3.96 -15.80
N VAL A 46 -4.42 -4.58 -15.99
CA VAL A 46 -3.70 -4.63 -17.27
C VAL A 46 -3.67 -6.07 -17.78
N ASN A 47 -4.18 -6.30 -18.99
CA ASN A 47 -4.04 -7.58 -19.69
C ASN A 47 -2.69 -7.61 -20.42
N LEU A 48 -1.81 -8.52 -20.04
CA LEU A 48 -0.47 -8.65 -20.62
C LEU A 48 -0.47 -9.02 -22.11
N ASP A 49 -1.55 -9.63 -22.61
CA ASP A 49 -1.67 -9.97 -24.05
C ASP A 49 -1.87 -8.71 -24.92
N GLU A 50 -2.31 -7.60 -24.31
CA GLU A 50 -2.47 -6.31 -24.98
C GLU A 50 -1.22 -5.42 -24.86
N VAL A 51 -0.19 -5.88 -24.11
CA VAL A 51 1.02 -5.11 -23.85
C VAL A 51 2.09 -5.45 -24.88
N LYS A 52 2.53 -4.45 -25.64
CA LYS A 52 3.69 -4.58 -26.54
C LYS A 52 4.96 -4.21 -25.78
N PRO A 53 5.88 -5.16 -25.54
CA PRO A 53 7.14 -4.89 -24.86
C PRO A 53 8.06 -3.99 -25.67
N SER A 54 8.71 -3.05 -25.01
CA SER A 54 9.81 -2.25 -25.57
C SER A 54 11.11 -3.06 -25.64
N GLU A 55 12.10 -2.58 -26.39
CA GLU A 55 13.44 -3.20 -26.45
C GLU A 55 14.07 -3.30 -25.05
N LYS A 56 13.93 -2.27 -24.22
CA LYS A 56 14.37 -2.26 -22.84
C LYS A 56 13.69 -3.33 -22.00
N ALA A 57 12.38 -3.53 -22.19
CA ALA A 57 11.64 -4.59 -21.49
C ALA A 57 12.12 -5.98 -21.91
N LEU A 58 12.39 -6.21 -23.20
CA LEU A 58 12.94 -7.47 -23.73
C LEU A 58 14.33 -7.77 -23.14
N GLU A 59 15.20 -6.76 -23.02
CA GLU A 59 16.53 -6.91 -22.43
C GLU A 59 16.46 -7.28 -20.94
N ILE A 60 15.68 -6.54 -20.16
CA ILE A 60 15.54 -6.78 -18.71
C ILE A 60 14.83 -8.13 -18.47
N ALA A 61 13.87 -8.50 -19.28
CA ALA A 61 13.17 -9.77 -19.17
C ALA A 61 14.15 -10.97 -19.28
N LYS A 62 15.13 -10.91 -20.18
CA LYS A 62 16.19 -11.93 -20.31
C LYS A 62 17.04 -12.02 -19.03
N GLN A 63 17.37 -10.89 -18.42
CA GLN A 63 18.19 -10.85 -17.20
C GLN A 63 17.44 -11.35 -15.97
N THR A 64 16.13 -11.16 -15.92
CA THR A 64 15.29 -11.43 -14.74
C THR A 64 14.43 -12.67 -14.87
N ASN A 65 14.49 -13.39 -16.00
CA ASN A 65 13.64 -14.53 -16.32
C ASN A 65 12.13 -14.23 -16.16
N LYS A 66 11.73 -13.00 -16.48
CA LYS A 66 10.33 -12.53 -16.41
C LYS A 66 9.69 -12.49 -17.80
N ASP A 67 8.35 -12.52 -17.82
CA ASP A 67 7.57 -12.20 -19.01
C ASP A 67 7.88 -10.77 -19.48
N PRO A 68 8.25 -10.56 -20.76
CA PRO A 68 8.54 -9.23 -21.30
C PRO A 68 7.39 -8.24 -21.17
N ALA A 69 6.13 -8.70 -21.34
CA ALA A 69 4.96 -7.84 -21.16
C ALA A 69 4.79 -7.40 -19.70
N MET A 70 5.09 -8.29 -18.75
CA MET A 70 5.12 -7.94 -17.32
C MET A 70 6.20 -6.91 -17.03
N VAL A 71 7.41 -7.07 -17.60
CA VAL A 71 8.50 -6.10 -17.43
C VAL A 71 8.11 -4.75 -18.02
N GLU A 72 7.44 -4.73 -19.17
CA GLU A 72 6.93 -3.46 -19.74
C GLU A 72 5.97 -2.74 -18.81
N VAL A 73 5.02 -3.47 -18.18
CA VAL A 73 4.11 -2.87 -17.18
C VAL A 73 4.89 -2.33 -15.99
N ILE A 74 5.87 -3.08 -15.47
CA ILE A 74 6.76 -2.60 -14.40
C ILE A 74 7.47 -1.31 -14.80
N LEU A 75 8.00 -1.24 -16.04
CA LEU A 75 8.71 -0.05 -16.52
C LEU A 75 7.80 1.18 -16.66
N ARG A 76 6.53 1.00 -17.04
CA ARG A 76 5.54 2.10 -17.10
C ARG A 76 5.25 2.71 -15.72
N GLU A 77 5.30 1.90 -14.68
CA GLU A 77 5.09 2.33 -13.29
C GLU A 77 6.39 2.79 -12.60
N THR A 78 7.53 2.73 -13.31
CA THR A 78 8.87 3.00 -12.76
C THR A 78 9.36 4.38 -13.14
N LYS A 79 9.70 5.19 -12.12
CA LYS A 79 10.43 6.45 -12.25
C LYS A 79 11.94 6.19 -12.40
N GLU A 80 12.50 5.29 -11.60
CA GLU A 80 13.92 4.92 -11.58
C GLU A 80 14.09 3.42 -11.25
N ILE A 81 14.99 2.74 -11.99
CA ILE A 81 15.43 1.40 -11.62
C ILE A 81 16.56 1.52 -10.61
N VAL A 82 16.34 1.01 -9.40
CA VAL A 82 17.34 1.05 -8.32
C VAL A 82 18.32 -0.14 -8.46
N ARG A 83 17.78 -1.34 -8.74
CA ARG A 83 18.60 -2.55 -8.90
C ARG A 83 17.85 -3.61 -9.71
N ILE A 84 18.58 -4.33 -10.55
CA ILE A 84 18.07 -5.54 -11.22
C ILE A 84 18.68 -6.75 -10.53
N GLY A 85 17.84 -7.64 -10.00
CA GLY A 85 18.20 -8.93 -9.45
C GLY A 85 17.76 -10.07 -10.36
N GLN A 86 18.10 -11.31 -10.01
CA GLN A 86 17.82 -12.49 -10.83
C GLN A 86 16.31 -12.70 -11.08
N ASN A 87 15.45 -12.39 -10.11
CA ASN A 87 14.00 -12.61 -10.18
C ASN A 87 13.17 -11.37 -9.84
N SER A 88 13.79 -10.23 -9.58
CA SER A 88 13.10 -9.01 -9.17
C SER A 88 13.80 -7.77 -9.69
N ILE A 89 13.01 -6.74 -9.96
CA ILE A 89 13.48 -5.42 -10.36
C ILE A 89 13.11 -4.49 -9.21
N ILE A 90 14.10 -3.99 -8.48
CA ILE A 90 13.85 -2.97 -7.45
C ILE A 90 13.75 -1.63 -8.14
N THR A 91 12.63 -0.97 -7.96
CA THR A 91 12.30 0.28 -8.63
C THR A 91 11.84 1.34 -7.65
N GLN A 92 12.02 2.60 -8.01
CA GLN A 92 11.25 3.70 -7.44
C GLN A 92 10.06 3.95 -8.36
N THR A 93 8.86 3.88 -7.81
CA THR A 93 7.60 4.11 -8.54
C THR A 93 7.39 5.60 -8.83
N ASN A 94 6.38 5.92 -9.65
CA ASN A 94 5.98 7.30 -9.90
C ASN A 94 5.48 8.03 -8.64
N SER A 95 5.03 7.28 -7.62
CA SER A 95 4.66 7.79 -6.28
C SER A 95 5.82 7.74 -5.27
N ASP A 96 7.06 7.66 -5.74
CA ASP A 96 8.31 7.64 -4.96
C ASP A 96 8.48 6.44 -4.00
N ILE A 97 7.66 5.40 -4.11
CA ILE A 97 7.78 4.17 -3.33
C ILE A 97 8.91 3.31 -3.91
N VAL A 98 9.83 2.84 -3.06
CA VAL A 98 10.89 1.92 -3.50
C VAL A 98 10.48 0.49 -3.16
N CYS A 99 10.23 -0.32 -4.19
CA CYS A 99 9.71 -1.68 -4.03
C CYS A 99 10.16 -2.60 -5.16
N ALA A 100 9.90 -3.89 -5.01
CA ALA A 100 10.11 -4.87 -6.06
C ALA A 100 9.01 -4.73 -7.13
N ASN A 101 9.43 -4.81 -8.40
CA ASN A 101 8.54 -4.87 -9.57
C ASN A 101 7.51 -3.73 -9.64
N ALA A 102 7.83 -2.56 -9.09
CA ALA A 102 6.96 -1.39 -9.00
C ALA A 102 5.59 -1.67 -8.32
N GLY A 103 5.52 -2.69 -7.45
CA GLY A 103 4.26 -3.10 -6.82
C GLY A 103 3.24 -3.69 -7.80
N VAL A 104 3.67 -4.15 -8.98
CA VAL A 104 2.78 -4.82 -9.94
C VAL A 104 2.52 -6.25 -9.48
N ASP A 105 1.26 -6.55 -9.15
CA ASP A 105 0.83 -7.83 -8.60
C ASP A 105 0.05 -8.68 -9.63
N ARG A 106 0.18 -9.99 -9.52
CA ARG A 106 -0.61 -10.99 -10.24
C ARG A 106 -1.57 -11.75 -9.33
N SER A 107 -1.35 -11.69 -8.03
CA SER A 107 -2.16 -12.43 -7.08
C SER A 107 -3.55 -11.83 -6.93
N ASN A 108 -4.55 -12.69 -6.68
CA ASN A 108 -5.93 -12.26 -6.50
C ASN A 108 -6.51 -11.40 -7.66
N VAL A 109 -5.97 -11.55 -8.87
CA VAL A 109 -6.45 -10.92 -10.10
C VAL A 109 -7.08 -11.99 -10.99
N SER A 110 -8.29 -11.74 -11.50
CA SER A 110 -8.98 -12.68 -12.39
C SER A 110 -8.32 -12.73 -13.77
N GLY A 111 -8.10 -13.93 -14.30
CA GLY A 111 -7.47 -14.18 -15.60
C GLY A 111 -5.95 -14.40 -15.50
N ASP A 112 -5.44 -15.40 -16.22
CA ASP A 112 -4.05 -15.84 -16.13
C ASP A 112 -3.02 -14.82 -16.64
N ARG A 113 -3.47 -13.85 -17.44
CA ARG A 113 -2.65 -12.83 -18.08
C ARG A 113 -2.88 -11.42 -17.52
N ASN A 114 -3.68 -11.28 -16.47
CA ASN A 114 -3.96 -9.99 -15.88
C ASN A 114 -3.01 -9.67 -14.72
N VAL A 115 -2.63 -8.41 -14.61
CA VAL A 115 -1.84 -7.85 -13.51
C VAL A 115 -2.46 -6.56 -13.01
N VAL A 116 -2.13 -6.19 -11.78
CA VAL A 116 -2.62 -4.98 -11.14
C VAL A 116 -1.44 -4.15 -10.63
N PRO A 117 -1.16 -2.99 -11.20
CA PRO A 117 -0.27 -2.00 -10.62
C PRO A 117 -0.83 -1.39 -9.33
N LEU A 118 0.00 -0.68 -8.58
CA LEU A 118 -0.45 0.17 -7.47
C LEU A 118 -1.48 1.22 -7.97
N PRO A 119 -2.35 1.75 -7.10
CA PRO A 119 -3.14 2.93 -7.43
C PRO A 119 -2.24 4.07 -7.90
N LYS A 120 -2.63 4.82 -8.93
CA LYS A 120 -1.81 5.92 -9.49
C LYS A 120 -1.49 6.99 -8.45
N GLU A 121 -2.49 7.31 -7.61
CA GLU A 121 -2.40 8.30 -6.54
C GLU A 121 -2.87 7.68 -5.21
N PRO A 122 -2.03 6.86 -4.54
CA PRO A 122 -2.48 6.05 -3.41
C PRO A 122 -3.04 6.86 -2.24
N ASN A 123 -2.48 8.05 -1.95
CA ASN A 123 -3.00 8.94 -0.91
C ASN A 123 -4.37 9.52 -1.29
N SER A 124 -4.59 9.86 -2.55
CA SER A 124 -5.89 10.32 -3.05
C SER A 124 -6.94 9.22 -2.96
N SER A 125 -6.55 7.97 -3.25
CA SER A 125 -7.39 6.79 -3.09
C SER A 125 -7.77 6.56 -1.63
N ALA A 126 -6.81 6.64 -0.70
CA ALA A 126 -7.06 6.56 0.74
C ALA A 126 -8.00 7.66 1.21
N SER A 127 -7.80 8.91 0.75
CA SER A 127 -8.66 10.06 1.09
C SER A 127 -10.09 9.89 0.58
N ARG A 128 -10.27 9.36 -0.63
CA ARG A 128 -11.59 9.06 -1.19
C ARG A 128 -12.32 8.00 -0.36
N ILE A 129 -11.66 6.89 -0.05
CA ILE A 129 -12.21 5.80 0.77
C ILE A 129 -12.59 6.33 2.15
N ARG A 130 -11.72 7.13 2.77
CA ARG A 130 -11.97 7.78 4.07
C ARG A 130 -13.23 8.63 4.02
N LYS A 131 -13.38 9.52 3.04
CA LYS A 131 -14.56 10.38 2.88
C LYS A 131 -15.85 9.57 2.72
N GLU A 132 -15.82 8.49 1.94
CA GLU A 132 -16.97 7.58 1.78
C GLU A 132 -17.39 6.95 3.12
N ILE A 133 -16.41 6.47 3.89
CA ILE A 133 -16.65 5.83 5.21
C ILE A 133 -17.21 6.86 6.20
N MET A 134 -16.57 8.02 6.32
CA MET A 134 -17.00 9.08 7.23
C MET A 134 -18.42 9.55 6.95
N HIS A 135 -18.77 9.70 5.67
CA HIS A 135 -20.14 10.08 5.26
C HIS A 135 -21.19 9.04 5.65
N LEU A 136 -20.84 7.74 5.70
CA LEU A 136 -21.78 6.66 5.99
C LEU A 136 -21.85 6.30 7.48
N SER A 137 -20.77 6.51 8.22
CA SER A 137 -20.62 6.08 9.62
C SER A 137 -20.79 7.23 10.62
N ASP A 138 -20.69 8.48 10.17
CA ASP A 138 -20.59 9.69 11.00
C ASP A 138 -19.42 9.61 12.01
N ALA A 139 -18.38 8.83 11.69
CA ALA A 139 -17.20 8.62 12.51
C ALA A 139 -15.93 9.08 11.77
N GLU A 140 -15.09 9.84 12.45
CA GLU A 140 -13.75 10.14 11.96
C GLU A 140 -12.87 8.89 12.02
N VAL A 141 -12.28 8.55 10.89
CA VAL A 141 -11.40 7.38 10.73
C VAL A 141 -10.10 7.76 10.02
N ALA A 142 -9.09 6.92 10.16
CA ALA A 142 -7.92 6.93 9.29
C ALA A 142 -8.03 5.79 8.28
N VAL A 143 -7.40 5.95 7.10
CA VAL A 143 -7.35 4.92 6.06
C VAL A 143 -5.91 4.71 5.62
N ILE A 144 -5.52 3.45 5.48
CA ILE A 144 -4.25 3.00 4.91
C ILE A 144 -4.54 2.10 3.72
N VAL A 145 -3.90 2.37 2.58
CA VAL A 145 -3.78 1.44 1.47
C VAL A 145 -2.46 0.71 1.64
N SER A 146 -2.49 -0.62 1.73
CA SER A 146 -1.31 -1.44 2.03
C SER A 146 -0.90 -2.31 0.85
N ASP A 147 0.40 -2.60 0.80
CA ASP A 147 1.01 -3.54 -0.13
C ASP A 147 2.04 -4.41 0.59
N THR A 148 2.32 -5.57 0.03
CA THR A 148 3.26 -6.55 0.57
C THR A 148 4.66 -6.29 0.05
N HIS A 149 5.61 -6.07 0.94
CA HIS A 149 7.00 -5.76 0.60
C HIS A 149 8.00 -6.72 1.21
N GLY A 150 8.97 -7.16 0.41
CA GLY A 150 10.22 -7.74 0.89
C GLY A 150 11.06 -6.69 1.63
N ARG A 151 11.95 -7.14 2.50
CA ARG A 151 12.81 -6.27 3.34
C ARG A 151 14.27 -6.59 3.16
N PRO A 152 15.17 -5.59 3.19
CA PRO A 152 16.61 -5.85 3.28
C PRO A 152 16.96 -6.64 4.54
N PHE A 153 17.94 -7.55 4.42
CA PHE A 153 18.58 -8.29 5.51
C PHE A 153 17.68 -9.24 6.32
N ARG A 154 16.42 -9.40 5.97
CA ARG A 154 15.51 -10.31 6.67
C ARG A 154 14.69 -11.13 5.68
N MET A 155 14.44 -12.38 6.02
CA MET A 155 13.52 -13.23 5.28
C MET A 155 12.06 -12.86 5.62
N GLY A 156 11.16 -13.20 4.72
CA GLY A 156 9.73 -12.93 4.84
C GLY A 156 9.37 -11.51 4.42
N GLU A 157 8.12 -11.35 4.07
CA GLU A 157 7.50 -10.10 3.63
C GLU A 157 6.72 -9.49 4.78
N ILE A 158 6.40 -8.22 4.66
CA ILE A 158 5.49 -7.49 5.55
C ILE A 158 4.62 -6.57 4.72
N ASN A 159 3.46 -6.19 5.23
CA ASN A 159 2.72 -5.10 4.61
C ASN A 159 3.27 -3.75 5.06
N ILE A 160 3.32 -2.83 4.11
CA ILE A 160 3.63 -1.42 4.35
C ILE A 160 2.51 -0.54 3.81
N ALA A 161 2.45 0.69 4.28
CA ALA A 161 1.54 1.71 3.76
C ALA A 161 2.08 2.27 2.44
N VAL A 162 1.33 2.09 1.35
CA VAL A 162 1.61 2.73 0.07
C VAL A 162 0.80 4.00 -0.11
N GLY A 163 -0.32 4.15 0.61
CA GLY A 163 -1.12 5.36 0.69
C GLY A 163 -1.81 5.46 2.05
N TYR A 164 -2.08 6.69 2.51
CA TYR A 164 -2.73 6.93 3.80
C TYR A 164 -3.52 8.23 3.80
N ALA A 165 -4.48 8.36 4.71
CA ALA A 165 -5.27 9.57 4.91
C ALA A 165 -5.79 9.71 6.34
N GLY A 166 -5.88 10.94 6.84
CA GLY A 166 -6.53 11.32 8.09
C GLY A 166 -5.64 11.23 9.33
N PHE A 167 -4.36 10.89 9.20
CA PHE A 167 -3.45 10.80 10.34
C PHE A 167 -1.98 11.03 9.96
N LYS A 168 -1.14 11.35 10.96
CA LYS A 168 0.32 11.44 10.77
C LYS A 168 0.92 10.04 10.68
N PRO A 169 1.52 9.67 9.53
CA PRO A 169 2.05 8.31 9.30
C PRO A 169 3.31 8.01 10.13
N ILE A 170 3.98 9.06 10.63
CA ILE A 170 5.18 8.97 11.47
C ILE A 170 4.89 9.62 12.82
N ARG A 171 5.14 8.88 13.90
CA ARG A 171 5.17 9.43 15.25
C ARG A 171 6.58 9.90 15.58
N ASP A 172 6.77 11.20 15.66
CA ASP A 172 8.03 11.82 16.05
C ASP A 172 8.07 12.02 17.57
N ARG A 173 9.01 11.34 18.23
CA ARG A 173 9.23 11.41 19.67
C ARG A 173 10.52 12.15 20.05
N ARG A 174 11.14 12.83 19.10
CA ARG A 174 12.34 13.63 19.39
C ARG A 174 11.98 14.76 20.33
N GLY A 175 12.78 14.94 21.39
CA GLY A 175 12.52 15.90 22.47
C GLY A 175 11.69 15.34 23.64
N GLU A 176 10.98 14.21 23.48
CA GLU A 176 10.33 13.52 24.60
C GLU A 176 11.40 12.91 25.53
N LYS A 177 11.07 12.77 26.82
CA LYS A 177 11.90 12.06 27.80
C LYS A 177 11.45 10.61 27.96
N ASP A 178 12.41 9.71 28.11
CA ASP A 178 12.10 8.36 28.56
C ASP A 178 11.79 8.29 30.07
N LEU A 179 11.55 7.10 30.60
CA LEU A 179 11.21 6.89 32.02
C LEU A 179 12.29 7.36 32.99
N PHE A 180 13.54 7.49 32.55
CA PHE A 180 14.69 7.90 33.35
C PHE A 180 15.17 9.33 33.05
N GLY A 181 14.41 10.07 32.23
CA GLY A 181 14.69 11.47 31.91
C GLY A 181 15.64 11.67 30.71
N TYR A 182 16.06 10.62 30.02
CA TYR A 182 16.87 10.74 28.80
C TYR A 182 16.04 11.35 27.66
N VAL A 183 16.55 12.42 27.05
CA VAL A 183 15.88 13.09 25.93
C VAL A 183 16.10 12.31 24.63
N LEU A 184 15.02 11.81 24.02
CA LEU A 184 15.05 11.09 22.76
C LEU A 184 15.47 12.03 21.62
N ARG A 185 16.53 11.65 20.87
CA ARG A 185 17.12 12.52 19.82
C ARG A 185 16.76 12.13 18.41
N ILE A 186 16.51 10.83 18.17
CA ILE A 186 16.33 10.27 16.83
C ILE A 186 15.05 9.40 16.68
N LYS A 187 14.27 9.26 17.77
CA LYS A 187 13.15 8.30 17.79
C LYS A 187 12.00 8.78 16.93
N GLN A 188 11.80 8.11 15.81
CA GLN A 188 10.66 8.23 14.92
C GLN A 188 10.12 6.83 14.62
N THR A 189 8.80 6.67 14.65
CA THR A 189 8.13 5.39 14.43
C THR A 189 7.22 5.51 13.21
N ALA A 190 7.36 4.61 12.23
CA ALA A 190 6.52 4.54 11.04
C ALA A 190 5.18 3.87 11.37
N ILE A 191 4.27 4.63 12.00
CA ILE A 191 2.98 4.12 12.49
C ILE A 191 2.14 3.53 11.36
N ALA A 192 2.16 4.12 10.18
CA ALA A 192 1.40 3.62 9.04
C ALA A 192 1.84 2.21 8.66
N ASP A 193 3.15 1.94 8.66
CA ASP A 193 3.68 0.61 8.33
C ASP A 193 3.43 -0.41 9.45
N GLU A 194 3.54 0.00 10.72
CA GLU A 194 3.21 -0.87 11.85
C GLU A 194 1.74 -1.30 11.84
N LEU A 195 0.81 -0.36 11.53
CA LEU A 195 -0.62 -0.65 11.41
C LEU A 195 -0.92 -1.51 10.18
N ALA A 196 -0.27 -1.26 9.04
CA ALA A 196 -0.40 -2.09 7.85
C ALA A 196 0.06 -3.53 8.11
N SER A 197 1.22 -3.70 8.75
CA SER A 197 1.76 -5.01 9.12
C SER A 197 0.89 -5.75 10.15
N ALA A 198 0.33 -5.03 11.13
CA ALA A 198 -0.58 -5.63 12.11
C ALA A 198 -1.89 -6.11 11.45
N ALA A 199 -2.44 -5.34 10.53
CA ALA A 199 -3.65 -5.69 9.80
C ALA A 199 -3.45 -6.89 8.88
N GLU A 200 -2.27 -7.03 8.28
CA GLU A 200 -1.93 -8.13 7.38
C GLU A 200 -2.07 -9.50 8.04
N LEU A 201 -1.78 -9.63 9.33
CA LEU A 201 -1.95 -10.87 10.07
C LEU A 201 -3.41 -11.42 10.07
N VAL A 202 -4.39 -10.53 9.79
CA VAL A 202 -5.82 -10.87 9.70
C VAL A 202 -6.28 -10.89 8.23
N ILE A 203 -5.73 -10.02 7.40
CA ILE A 203 -6.04 -9.93 5.96
C ILE A 203 -5.57 -11.19 5.24
N GLY A 204 -4.36 -11.65 5.55
CA GLY A 204 -3.72 -12.78 4.89
C GLY A 204 -3.16 -12.43 3.52
N GLN A 205 -2.50 -13.40 2.89
CA GLN A 205 -1.73 -13.23 1.65
C GLN A 205 -2.19 -14.15 0.51
N ALA A 206 -3.13 -15.04 0.74
CA ALA A 206 -3.51 -16.06 -0.23
C ALA A 206 -5.00 -16.02 -0.58
N ASN A 207 -5.80 -16.90 -0.02
CA ASN A 207 -7.21 -17.09 -0.38
C ASN A 207 -8.19 -16.80 0.77
N GLU A 208 -7.76 -16.05 1.76
CA GLU A 208 -8.56 -15.68 2.94
C GLU A 208 -9.78 -14.83 2.55
N GLY A 209 -9.69 -14.08 1.45
CA GLY A 209 -10.79 -13.25 0.95
C GLY A 209 -11.14 -12.06 1.84
N ILE A 210 -10.19 -11.61 2.65
CA ILE A 210 -10.33 -10.48 3.59
C ILE A 210 -9.53 -9.28 3.06
N PRO A 211 -10.12 -8.41 2.22
CA PRO A 211 -9.35 -7.33 1.58
C PRO A 211 -9.15 -6.10 2.47
N ALA A 212 -9.78 -6.04 3.65
CA ALA A 212 -9.64 -4.93 4.58
C ALA A 212 -9.80 -5.38 6.02
N ALA A 213 -9.13 -4.69 6.94
CA ALA A 213 -9.23 -4.89 8.39
C ALA A 213 -9.44 -3.55 9.11
N ILE A 214 -10.00 -3.61 10.31
CA ILE A 214 -10.16 -2.48 11.23
C ILE A 214 -9.16 -2.66 12.37
N VAL A 215 -8.26 -1.69 12.55
CA VAL A 215 -7.42 -1.59 13.73
C VAL A 215 -8.06 -0.59 14.68
N ARG A 216 -8.47 -1.05 15.85
CA ARG A 216 -9.19 -0.26 16.86
C ARG A 216 -8.37 -0.08 18.13
N GLY A 217 -8.53 1.08 18.77
CA GLY A 217 -7.88 1.38 20.05
C GLY A 217 -6.50 2.02 19.95
N TYR A 218 -6.00 2.27 18.73
CA TYR A 218 -4.78 3.05 18.55
C TYR A 218 -5.10 4.54 18.46
N ASN A 219 -4.49 5.34 19.35
CA ASN A 219 -4.63 6.79 19.33
C ASN A 219 -3.61 7.41 18.38
N TYR A 220 -4.07 7.86 17.22
CA TYR A 220 -3.24 8.56 16.25
C TYR A 220 -3.43 10.08 16.33
N THR A 221 -2.46 10.83 15.83
CA THR A 221 -2.57 12.27 15.63
C THR A 221 -3.19 12.52 14.25
N SER A 222 -4.32 13.24 14.21
CA SER A 222 -4.97 13.62 12.95
C SER A 222 -4.06 14.49 12.08
N ASP A 223 -4.12 14.29 10.77
CA ASP A 223 -3.42 15.10 9.76
C ASP A 223 -4.27 15.14 8.49
N GLU A 224 -5.05 16.21 8.35
CA GLU A 224 -5.93 16.40 7.19
C GLU A 224 -5.15 16.87 5.95
N GLU A 225 -4.03 17.55 6.14
CA GLU A 225 -3.23 18.14 5.07
C GLU A 225 -2.19 17.16 4.52
N GLN A 226 -1.99 16.02 5.15
CA GLN A 226 -1.00 14.99 4.77
C GLN A 226 0.42 15.57 4.58
N THR A 227 0.82 16.43 5.49
CA THR A 227 2.09 17.17 5.41
C THR A 227 3.32 16.31 5.68
N THR A 228 3.13 15.17 6.36
CA THR A 228 4.22 14.25 6.70
C THR A 228 4.42 13.22 5.59
N GLN A 229 5.65 13.10 5.07
CA GLN A 229 5.99 12.10 4.07
C GLN A 229 6.60 10.86 4.72
N LEU A 230 6.18 9.66 4.26
CA LEU A 230 6.78 8.37 4.64
C LEU A 230 8.10 8.12 3.91
N MET A 231 8.18 8.55 2.66
CA MET A 231 9.34 8.25 1.82
C MET A 231 10.56 9.07 2.25
N ARG A 232 11.68 8.37 2.40
CA ARG A 232 12.97 9.00 2.69
C ARG A 232 13.52 9.68 1.44
N ALA A 233 14.04 10.89 1.58
CA ALA A 233 14.74 11.55 0.50
C ALA A 233 15.97 10.72 0.06
N LYS A 234 16.23 10.67 -1.24
CA LYS A 234 17.28 9.82 -1.85
C LYS A 234 18.66 10.06 -1.23
N GLU A 235 18.97 11.31 -0.90
CA GLU A 235 20.26 11.74 -0.32
C GLU A 235 20.46 11.22 1.13
N LYS A 236 19.37 10.78 1.77
CA LYS A 236 19.37 10.23 3.13
C LYS A 236 19.18 8.72 3.16
N ASP A 237 19.07 8.09 1.98
CA ASP A 237 18.88 6.64 1.85
C ASP A 237 20.23 5.96 1.69
N LEU A 238 20.57 5.07 2.64
CA LEU A 238 21.83 4.32 2.65
C LEU A 238 21.81 3.05 1.76
N PHE A 239 20.67 2.74 1.14
CA PHE A 239 20.46 1.51 0.37
C PHE A 239 20.32 1.76 -1.14
N ARG A 240 20.46 3.01 -1.57
CA ARG A 240 20.41 3.44 -2.97
C ARG A 240 21.71 4.09 -3.40
#